data_b38afbf3e62d3fba03b235cd75d06c8e
#
_entry.id   b38afbf3e62d3fba03b235cd75d06c8e
#
_cell.length_a   1.000
_cell.length_b   1.000
_cell.length_c   1.000
_cell.angle_alpha   90.00
_cell.angle_beta   90.00
_cell.angle_gamma   90.00
#
_symmetry.space_group_name_H-M   'P 1'
#
loop_
_entity.id
_entity.type
_entity.pdbx_description
1 polymer ?
#
loop_
_entity_poly.entity_id
_entity_poly.type
_entity_poly.pdbx_seq_one_letter_code
_entity_poly.pdbx_strand_id
1 'polypeptide(L)'
;MSNDIRSSLLDRANLDRDAVRREITRGLQGADDGELFLEYGQTEALGFDNGRLKQATYDTSQGFGLRAVKDDAVGYAHSSDVSLPALIRAADAVAAVRGGYSGNFAAAPAHTNVRLYGDENPLDAPGFEAKVKLLAEIDAYVRDKDARVRQASISLGATWQVVEILRPDGESYRDIRPLVRVNISVVAGQGDRQESGSKGYGGREGYARFIETKAWREAADGAIREALVNLESVPAPAGEMDVVLGAGWPGVMLHEAVGHGLEGDFNRKQTSAFAGLMGKQVAAKGVTVVDDGTMASRRGSLSIDDEGTPTNRTVLIEDGILVGYMQDRQNARLMNMKPTGNGRRQSYAHVPMPRMTNTYMLAGERDPAEIIASVKNGVYAANFGGGQVDITSGKYVFQCTEAYKIENGKLGAPLKGAMLIGNGPTDLHRITMVGNDLALDTGIGTCGKNGQGVPVGVGQPTLRMEKITVGGTG
;
A
#
# COMPACT_ATOMS: atom_id res chain seq x y z
N MET A 1 30.62 -14.01 16.73
CA MET A 1 29.84 -12.80 16.39
C MET A 1 28.40 -13.15 16.67
N SER A 2 27.74 -12.42 17.55
CA SER A 2 26.35 -12.68 17.91
C SER A 2 25.47 -12.46 16.67
N ASN A 3 24.82 -13.55 16.20
CA ASN A 3 23.81 -13.49 15.13
C ASN A 3 22.46 -12.94 15.63
N ASP A 4 22.44 -12.31 16.78
CA ASP A 4 21.22 -11.74 17.34
C ASP A 4 20.88 -10.45 16.61
N ILE A 5 20.02 -10.56 15.59
CA ILE A 5 19.49 -9.47 14.79
C ILE A 5 18.62 -8.50 15.62
N ARG A 6 18.34 -8.82 16.87
CA ARG A 6 17.77 -7.91 17.87
C ARG A 6 18.79 -6.87 18.37
N SER A 7 20.08 -7.07 18.09
CA SER A 7 21.10 -6.06 18.30
C SER A 7 20.97 -4.92 17.27
N SER A 8 21.50 -3.75 17.59
CA SER A 8 21.54 -2.62 16.67
C SER A 8 22.22 -2.99 15.34
N LEU A 9 21.76 -2.39 14.24
CA LEU A 9 22.41 -2.55 12.93
C LEU A 9 23.84 -2.02 12.92
N LEU A 10 24.15 -1.01 13.75
CA LEU A 10 25.52 -0.54 13.96
C LEU A 10 26.40 -1.61 14.62
N ASP A 11 25.89 -2.28 15.66
CA ASP A 11 26.64 -3.33 16.35
C ASP A 11 26.92 -4.50 15.39
N ARG A 12 25.96 -4.84 14.54
CA ARG A 12 26.12 -5.84 13.48
C ARG A 12 27.20 -5.48 12.46
N ALA A 13 27.29 -4.20 12.11
CA ALA A 13 28.32 -3.66 11.22
C ALA A 13 29.65 -3.39 11.93
N ASN A 14 29.74 -3.67 13.24
CA ASN A 14 30.89 -3.35 14.08
C ASN A 14 31.30 -1.86 14.00
N LEU A 15 30.31 -0.96 14.01
CA LEU A 15 30.49 0.47 13.96
C LEU A 15 30.37 1.11 15.34
N ASP A 16 31.32 1.98 15.68
CA ASP A 16 31.27 2.78 16.88
C ASP A 16 30.20 3.87 16.77
N ARG A 17 29.24 3.89 17.71
CA ARG A 17 28.10 4.82 17.72
C ARG A 17 28.51 6.28 17.77
N ASP A 18 29.56 6.62 18.52
CA ASP A 18 30.02 7.99 18.64
C ASP A 18 30.71 8.45 17.35
N ALA A 19 31.46 7.55 16.68
CA ALA A 19 32.02 7.84 15.37
C ALA A 19 30.92 8.08 14.33
N VAL A 20 29.91 7.23 14.27
CA VAL A 20 28.76 7.40 13.38
C VAL A 20 28.03 8.71 13.68
N ARG A 21 27.76 9.02 14.94
CA ARG A 21 27.12 10.27 15.34
C ARG A 21 27.91 11.52 14.92
N ARG A 22 29.22 11.49 15.08
CA ARG A 22 30.08 12.60 14.60
C ARG A 22 29.91 12.84 13.10
N GLU A 23 29.90 11.79 12.30
CA GLU A 23 29.74 11.91 10.84
C GLU A 23 28.32 12.37 10.43
N ILE A 24 27.28 11.89 11.11
CA ILE A 24 25.91 12.39 10.90
C ILE A 24 25.86 13.89 11.21
N THR A 25 26.39 14.30 12.37
CA THR A 25 26.41 15.71 12.80
C THR A 25 27.19 16.58 11.80
N ARG A 26 28.34 16.09 11.31
CA ARG A 26 29.14 16.76 10.31
C ARG A 26 28.38 16.90 8.97
N GLY A 27 27.78 15.82 8.50
CA GLY A 27 27.00 15.79 7.25
C GLY A 27 25.77 16.70 7.28
N LEU A 28 25.12 16.79 8.44
CA LEU A 28 23.87 17.55 8.63
C LEU A 28 24.07 18.95 9.21
N GLN A 29 25.34 19.41 9.37
CA GLN A 29 25.61 20.74 9.87
C GLN A 29 25.02 21.83 8.95
N GLY A 30 24.13 22.68 9.48
CA GLY A 30 23.44 23.73 8.72
C GLY A 30 22.19 23.26 7.96
N ALA A 31 21.85 21.97 8.02
CA ALA A 31 20.56 21.46 7.57
C ALA A 31 19.42 21.84 8.53
N ASP A 32 18.19 21.84 8.03
CA ASP A 32 16.99 22.07 8.83
C ASP A 32 16.45 20.76 9.43
N ASP A 33 16.67 19.63 8.76
CA ASP A 33 16.29 18.28 9.20
C ASP A 33 17.17 17.24 8.49
N GLY A 34 17.10 15.98 8.91
CA GLY A 34 17.80 14.88 8.30
C GLY A 34 18.03 13.72 9.25
N GLU A 35 18.43 12.60 8.68
CA GLU A 35 18.68 11.36 9.41
C GLU A 35 19.63 10.43 8.64
N LEU A 36 20.24 9.52 9.38
CA LEU A 36 20.82 8.30 8.84
C LEU A 36 19.80 7.17 8.98
N PHE A 37 19.34 6.62 7.87
CA PHE A 37 18.47 5.46 7.80
C PHE A 37 19.30 4.22 7.48
N LEU A 38 19.30 3.25 8.38
CA LEU A 38 19.95 1.96 8.22
C LEU A 38 18.88 0.90 7.96
N GLU A 39 19.17 -0.02 7.07
CA GLU A 39 18.27 -1.11 6.72
C GLU A 39 19.01 -2.44 6.59
N TYR A 40 18.37 -3.50 7.10
CA TYR A 40 18.68 -4.88 6.80
C TYR A 40 17.38 -5.62 6.43
N GLY A 41 17.39 -6.32 5.32
CA GLY A 41 16.24 -7.05 4.81
C GLY A 41 16.57 -8.47 4.41
N GLN A 42 15.61 -9.37 4.63
CA GLN A 42 15.58 -10.72 4.07
C GLN A 42 14.27 -10.89 3.31
N THR A 43 14.33 -11.49 2.15
CA THR A 43 13.15 -11.78 1.33
C THR A 43 13.16 -13.23 0.87
N GLU A 44 11.97 -13.82 0.80
CA GLU A 44 11.75 -15.14 0.24
C GLU A 44 10.58 -15.06 -0.75
N ALA A 45 10.70 -15.74 -1.88
CA ALA A 45 9.59 -15.94 -2.78
C ALA A 45 9.61 -17.38 -3.32
N LEU A 46 8.46 -18.05 -3.20
CA LEU A 46 8.21 -19.38 -3.74
C LEU A 46 7.05 -19.30 -4.75
N GLY A 47 7.26 -19.85 -5.93
CA GLY A 47 6.25 -19.91 -6.98
C GLY A 47 6.02 -21.37 -7.42
N PHE A 48 4.77 -21.81 -7.35
CA PHE A 48 4.34 -23.14 -7.75
C PHE A 48 3.34 -23.01 -8.90
N ASP A 49 3.60 -23.69 -9.99
CA ASP A 49 2.78 -23.59 -11.19
C ASP A 49 2.59 -24.98 -11.81
N ASN A 50 1.34 -25.33 -12.03
CA ASN A 50 0.96 -26.58 -12.68
C ASN A 50 1.66 -27.82 -12.08
N GLY A 51 1.55 -28.00 -10.79
CA GLY A 51 2.07 -29.16 -10.08
C GLY A 51 3.60 -29.16 -9.87
N ARG A 52 4.29 -28.02 -10.11
CA ARG A 52 5.74 -27.94 -9.99
C ARG A 52 6.20 -26.63 -9.34
N LEU A 53 7.23 -26.75 -8.48
CA LEU A 53 7.97 -25.58 -8.00
C LEU A 53 8.74 -24.96 -9.18
N LYS A 54 8.43 -23.72 -9.53
CA LYS A 54 9.06 -22.97 -10.63
C LYS A 54 10.05 -21.93 -10.14
N GLN A 55 9.82 -21.40 -8.96
CA GLN A 55 10.65 -20.36 -8.37
C GLN A 55 10.86 -20.65 -6.89
N ALA A 56 12.09 -20.53 -6.46
CA ALA A 56 12.48 -20.48 -5.05
C ALA A 56 13.64 -19.48 -4.95
N THR A 57 13.41 -18.33 -4.38
CA THR A 57 14.42 -17.28 -4.20
C THR A 57 14.50 -16.90 -2.73
N TYR A 58 15.70 -16.67 -2.29
CA TYR A 58 16.03 -16.08 -0.98
C TYR A 58 17.09 -15.02 -1.23
N ASP A 59 16.85 -13.83 -0.71
CA ASP A 59 17.78 -12.72 -0.87
C ASP A 59 17.97 -11.97 0.46
N THR A 60 19.14 -11.35 0.61
CA THR A 60 19.49 -10.52 1.76
C THR A 60 20.03 -9.20 1.26
N SER A 61 19.46 -8.11 1.73
CA SER A 61 19.91 -6.75 1.42
C SER A 61 20.26 -6.00 2.69
N GLN A 62 21.23 -5.09 2.58
CA GLN A 62 21.56 -4.16 3.66
C GLN A 62 22.14 -2.88 3.07
N GLY A 63 22.06 -1.80 3.84
CA GLY A 63 22.65 -0.54 3.45
C GLY A 63 22.21 0.59 4.36
N PHE A 64 22.63 1.79 3.97
CA PHE A 64 22.19 3.01 4.61
C PHE A 64 21.89 4.11 3.60
N GLY A 65 21.05 5.07 3.99
CA GLY A 65 20.84 6.34 3.32
C GLY A 65 21.00 7.48 4.31
N LEU A 66 21.84 8.45 3.98
CA LEU A 66 22.00 9.70 4.73
C LEU A 66 21.28 10.81 3.98
N ARG A 67 20.35 11.48 4.65
CA ARG A 67 19.57 12.59 4.11
C ARG A 67 19.85 13.87 4.86
N ALA A 68 20.06 14.96 4.12
CA ALA A 68 20.09 16.33 4.62
C ALA A 68 19.01 17.15 3.94
N VAL A 69 18.22 17.88 4.70
CA VAL A 69 17.13 18.72 4.21
C VAL A 69 17.44 20.19 4.52
N LYS A 70 17.40 21.05 3.52
CA LYS A 70 17.52 22.49 3.68
C LYS A 70 16.45 23.17 2.82
N ASP A 71 15.47 23.82 3.47
CA ASP A 71 14.31 24.39 2.79
C ASP A 71 13.64 23.35 1.86
N ASP A 72 13.60 23.59 0.56
CA ASP A 72 13.11 22.68 -0.48
C ASP A 72 14.14 21.66 -0.96
N ALA A 73 15.41 21.91 -0.71
CA ALA A 73 16.51 21.08 -1.20
C ALA A 73 16.72 19.86 -0.31
N VAL A 74 16.99 18.72 -0.95
CA VAL A 74 17.34 17.46 -0.29
C VAL A 74 18.65 16.94 -0.84
N GLY A 75 19.66 16.80 0.03
CA GLY A 75 20.85 16.02 -0.24
C GLY A 75 20.63 14.58 0.21
N TYR A 76 20.98 13.64 -0.65
CA TYR A 76 20.85 12.22 -0.36
C TYR A 76 22.04 11.43 -0.87
N ALA A 77 22.62 10.61 -0.01
CA ALA A 77 23.66 9.68 -0.38
C ALA A 77 23.41 8.33 0.29
N HIS A 78 23.60 7.25 -0.43
CA HIS A 78 23.35 5.89 0.07
C HIS A 78 24.48 4.94 -0.31
N SER A 79 24.60 3.82 0.42
CA SER A 79 25.54 2.75 0.14
C SER A 79 25.02 1.42 0.67
N SER A 80 25.31 0.34 -0.02
CA SER A 80 25.19 -1.03 0.50
C SER A 80 26.37 -1.44 1.40
N ASP A 81 27.49 -0.71 1.33
CA ASP A 81 28.63 -0.85 2.24
C ASP A 81 28.37 -0.10 3.54
N VAL A 82 27.94 -0.83 4.59
CA VAL A 82 27.70 -0.26 5.92
C VAL A 82 29.02 -0.18 6.68
N SER A 83 29.83 0.83 6.33
CA SER A 83 31.15 1.08 6.90
C SER A 83 31.35 2.57 7.22
N LEU A 84 32.25 2.88 8.17
CA LEU A 84 32.59 4.27 8.51
C LEU A 84 33.14 5.04 7.31
N PRO A 85 34.03 4.47 6.47
CA PRO A 85 34.51 5.16 5.26
C PRO A 85 33.37 5.49 4.26
N ALA A 86 32.39 4.59 4.09
CA ALA A 86 31.24 4.86 3.25
C ALA A 86 30.37 5.98 3.83
N LEU A 87 30.17 6.00 5.14
CA LEU A 87 29.42 7.06 5.83
C LEU A 87 30.11 8.42 5.72
N ILE A 88 31.44 8.47 5.83
CA ILE A 88 32.23 9.69 5.62
C ILE A 88 31.98 10.26 4.22
N ARG A 89 32.06 9.42 3.18
CA ARG A 89 31.80 9.86 1.79
C ARG A 89 30.35 10.35 1.63
N ALA A 90 29.38 9.67 2.26
CA ALA A 90 27.98 10.10 2.23
C ALA A 90 27.80 11.45 2.93
N ALA A 91 28.44 11.67 4.08
CA ALA A 91 28.40 12.94 4.80
C ALA A 91 28.99 14.08 3.97
N ASP A 92 30.07 13.84 3.22
CA ASP A 92 30.63 14.81 2.29
C ASP A 92 29.69 15.13 1.14
N ALA A 93 29.04 14.11 0.57
CA ALA A 93 28.11 14.28 -0.55
C ALA A 93 26.87 15.09 -0.16
N VAL A 94 26.23 14.81 0.99
CA VAL A 94 25.03 15.54 1.43
C VAL A 94 25.35 16.96 1.90
N ALA A 95 26.58 17.21 2.30
CA ALA A 95 27.06 18.53 2.70
C ALA A 95 26.93 19.59 1.58
N ALA A 96 26.86 19.17 0.33
CA ALA A 96 26.68 20.09 -0.81
C ALA A 96 25.34 20.84 -0.80
N VAL A 97 24.33 20.37 -0.06
CA VAL A 97 23.02 21.04 0.11
C VAL A 97 23.11 22.22 1.10
N ARG A 98 24.20 22.36 1.81
CA ARG A 98 24.42 23.44 2.78
C ARG A 98 24.44 24.80 2.06
N GLY A 99 23.35 25.51 2.06
CA GLY A 99 23.40 26.97 1.90
C GLY A 99 23.97 27.56 3.20
N GLY A 100 24.85 28.52 3.11
CA GLY A 100 25.61 29.09 4.24
C GLY A 100 24.83 29.76 5.39
N TYR A 101 23.71 29.23 5.78
CA TYR A 101 22.83 29.71 6.85
C TYR A 101 22.63 28.64 7.92
N SER A 102 22.85 29.01 9.19
CA SER A 102 22.58 28.18 10.35
C SER A 102 21.08 28.23 10.65
N GLY A 103 20.27 27.32 10.08
CA GLY A 103 18.90 27.09 10.49
C GLY A 103 18.85 26.34 11.83
N ASN A 104 17.73 26.45 12.55
CA ASN A 104 17.46 25.58 13.67
C ASN A 104 17.11 24.19 13.14
N PHE A 105 17.84 23.17 13.57
CA PHE A 105 17.55 21.78 13.24
C PHE A 105 16.21 21.37 13.86
N ALA A 106 15.36 20.69 13.09
CA ALA A 106 14.01 20.29 13.52
C ALA A 106 14.08 19.31 14.70
N ALA A 107 13.19 19.50 15.66
CA ALA A 107 13.07 18.62 16.83
C ALA A 107 12.89 17.16 16.42
N ALA A 108 13.45 16.24 17.21
CA ALA A 108 13.28 14.81 17.02
C ALA A 108 11.79 14.41 17.06
N PRO A 109 11.36 13.38 16.31
CA PRO A 109 10.04 12.79 16.47
C PRO A 109 9.83 12.27 17.89
N ALA A 110 8.58 12.23 18.35
CA ALA A 110 8.25 11.59 19.61
C ALA A 110 8.46 10.07 19.50
N HIS A 111 8.92 9.44 20.60
CA HIS A 111 8.96 7.98 20.69
C HIS A 111 7.54 7.42 20.85
N THR A 112 7.34 6.19 20.40
CA THR A 112 6.12 5.43 20.62
C THR A 112 6.43 4.08 21.23
N ASN A 113 5.57 3.61 22.13
CA ASN A 113 5.61 2.26 22.69
C ASN A 113 4.57 1.35 22.03
N VAL A 114 3.86 1.83 21.00
CA VAL A 114 2.83 1.06 20.32
C VAL A 114 3.50 0.06 19.37
N ARG A 115 3.26 -1.23 19.62
CA ARG A 115 3.65 -2.32 18.71
C ARG A 115 2.41 -2.75 17.94
N LEU A 116 2.45 -2.62 16.62
CA LEU A 116 1.36 -2.96 15.73
C LEU A 116 1.47 -4.38 15.16
N TYR A 117 2.63 -5.00 15.29
CA TYR A 117 2.96 -6.33 14.79
C TYR A 117 4.10 -6.96 15.59
N GLY A 118 4.29 -8.28 15.45
CA GLY A 118 5.42 -9.00 16.02
C GLY A 118 6.75 -8.68 15.34
N ASP A 119 7.83 -9.18 15.93
CA ASP A 119 9.20 -9.05 15.42
C ASP A 119 9.79 -10.38 14.92
N GLU A 120 8.98 -11.45 14.88
CA GLU A 120 9.39 -12.73 14.35
C GLU A 120 9.75 -12.65 12.86
N ASN A 121 10.80 -13.38 12.49
CA ASN A 121 11.17 -13.51 11.10
C ASN A 121 10.27 -14.55 10.41
N PRO A 122 9.40 -14.18 9.47
CA PRO A 122 8.51 -15.12 8.81
C PRO A 122 9.25 -16.15 7.93
N LEU A 123 10.54 -15.92 7.60
CA LEU A 123 11.32 -16.82 6.80
C LEU A 123 11.76 -18.07 7.62
N ASP A 124 11.87 -17.95 8.96
CA ASP A 124 12.35 -19.01 9.83
C ASP A 124 11.35 -20.16 9.97
N ALA A 125 10.05 -19.90 9.86
CA ALA A 125 8.99 -20.90 10.03
C ALA A 125 7.75 -20.62 9.16
N PRO A 126 7.16 -21.64 8.52
CA PRO A 126 7.64 -23.02 8.46
C PRO A 126 8.88 -23.19 7.58
N GLY A 127 9.58 -24.30 7.70
CA GLY A 127 10.75 -24.61 6.87
C GLY A 127 10.39 -24.81 5.38
N PHE A 128 11.39 -24.74 4.52
CA PHE A 128 11.23 -24.77 3.05
C PHE A 128 10.38 -25.96 2.55
N GLU A 129 10.68 -27.17 3.00
CA GLU A 129 9.94 -28.38 2.59
C GLU A 129 8.46 -28.31 2.94
N ALA A 130 8.13 -27.78 4.12
CA ALA A 130 6.75 -27.61 4.55
C ALA A 130 6.00 -26.56 3.68
N LYS A 131 6.68 -25.46 3.30
CA LYS A 131 6.14 -24.47 2.36
C LYS A 131 5.87 -25.07 0.99
N VAL A 132 6.80 -25.87 0.44
CA VAL A 132 6.63 -26.54 -0.86
C VAL A 132 5.48 -27.55 -0.81
N LYS A 133 5.37 -28.32 0.29
CA LYS A 133 4.26 -29.26 0.50
C LYS A 133 2.91 -28.53 0.54
N LEU A 134 2.84 -27.41 1.24
CA LEU A 134 1.63 -26.57 1.27
C LEU A 134 1.24 -26.08 -0.13
N LEU A 135 2.20 -25.58 -0.92
CA LEU A 135 1.93 -25.13 -2.27
C LEU A 135 1.38 -26.26 -3.16
N ALA A 136 1.95 -27.45 -3.04
CA ALA A 136 1.46 -28.65 -3.73
C ALA A 136 0.05 -29.06 -3.28
N GLU A 137 -0.27 -28.95 -1.98
CA GLU A 137 -1.60 -29.23 -1.43
C GLU A 137 -2.64 -28.25 -2.00
N ILE A 138 -2.31 -26.96 -2.05
CA ILE A 138 -3.19 -25.94 -2.63
C ILE A 138 -3.41 -26.18 -4.13
N ASP A 139 -2.35 -26.48 -4.90
CA ASP A 139 -2.45 -26.79 -6.33
C ASP A 139 -3.36 -28.01 -6.57
N ALA A 140 -3.18 -29.07 -5.82
CA ALA A 140 -4.02 -30.28 -5.92
C ALA A 140 -5.50 -29.97 -5.62
N TYR A 141 -5.76 -29.20 -4.55
CA TYR A 141 -7.12 -28.78 -4.19
C TYR A 141 -7.79 -27.96 -5.29
N VAL A 142 -7.08 -26.98 -5.85
CA VAL A 142 -7.61 -26.12 -6.92
C VAL A 142 -7.97 -26.92 -8.16
N ARG A 143 -7.10 -27.89 -8.56
CA ARG A 143 -7.33 -28.72 -9.73
C ARG A 143 -8.47 -29.70 -9.57
N ASP A 144 -8.65 -30.24 -8.39
CA ASP A 144 -9.70 -31.23 -8.11
C ASP A 144 -11.07 -30.61 -7.95
N LYS A 145 -11.14 -29.28 -7.70
CA LYS A 145 -12.38 -28.58 -7.38
C LYS A 145 -13.36 -28.42 -8.54
N ASP A 146 -12.86 -28.18 -9.75
CA ASP A 146 -13.69 -28.03 -10.96
C ASP A 146 -12.92 -28.48 -12.21
N ALA A 147 -13.55 -29.33 -13.02
CA ALA A 147 -12.96 -29.89 -14.25
C ALA A 147 -12.60 -28.82 -15.31
N ARG A 148 -13.13 -27.62 -15.21
CA ARG A 148 -12.79 -26.48 -16.09
C ARG A 148 -11.48 -25.79 -15.72
N VAL A 149 -10.91 -26.06 -14.55
CA VAL A 149 -9.59 -25.53 -14.16
C VAL A 149 -8.52 -26.09 -15.10
N ARG A 150 -7.80 -25.21 -15.80
CA ARG A 150 -6.75 -25.54 -16.75
C ARG A 150 -5.37 -25.29 -16.16
N GLN A 151 -5.22 -24.22 -15.36
CA GLN A 151 -3.96 -23.84 -14.74
C GLN A 151 -4.19 -23.33 -13.33
N ALA A 152 -3.27 -23.68 -12.43
CA ALA A 152 -3.18 -23.14 -11.09
C ALA A 152 -1.77 -22.60 -10.85
N SER A 153 -1.67 -21.38 -10.36
CA SER A 153 -0.42 -20.74 -9.97
C SER A 153 -0.54 -20.21 -8.54
N ILE A 154 0.33 -20.69 -7.67
CA ILE A 154 0.33 -20.34 -6.25
C ILE A 154 1.67 -19.71 -5.89
N SER A 155 1.68 -18.63 -5.14
CA SER A 155 2.92 -18.05 -4.64
C SER A 155 2.84 -17.69 -3.16
N LEU A 156 3.96 -17.91 -2.48
CA LEU A 156 4.24 -17.41 -1.14
C LEU A 156 5.36 -16.38 -1.24
N GLY A 157 5.21 -15.26 -0.57
CA GLY A 157 6.26 -14.26 -0.43
C GLY A 157 6.35 -13.78 1.02
N ALA A 158 7.57 -13.61 1.51
CA ALA A 158 7.81 -13.01 2.80
C ALA A 158 8.97 -12.03 2.74
N THR A 159 8.87 -11.01 3.57
CA THR A 159 9.94 -10.06 3.82
C THR A 159 10.08 -9.87 5.32
N TRP A 160 11.30 -9.82 5.78
CA TRP A 160 11.64 -9.40 7.14
C TRP A 160 12.63 -8.24 7.06
N GLN A 161 12.20 -7.07 7.51
CA GLN A 161 12.96 -5.83 7.42
C GLN A 161 13.25 -5.30 8.82
N VAL A 162 14.49 -4.94 9.08
CA VAL A 162 14.91 -4.20 10.27
C VAL A 162 15.38 -2.83 9.82
N VAL A 163 14.84 -1.79 10.43
CA VAL A 163 15.25 -0.41 10.20
C VAL A 163 15.74 0.22 11.49
N GLU A 164 16.78 1.04 11.39
CA GLU A 164 17.30 1.87 12.47
C GLU A 164 17.54 3.28 11.93
N ILE A 165 16.96 4.27 12.60
CA ILE A 165 17.02 5.68 12.18
C ILE A 165 17.77 6.45 13.25
N LEU A 166 18.86 7.12 12.87
CA LEU A 166 19.71 7.87 13.79
C LEU A 166 19.70 9.35 13.41
N ARG A 167 19.62 10.19 14.43
CA ARG A 167 19.62 11.64 14.28
C ARG A 167 20.87 12.28 14.90
N PRO A 168 21.26 13.51 14.49
CA PRO A 168 22.45 14.18 15.00
C PRO A 168 22.35 14.55 16.49
N ASP A 169 21.12 14.72 17.02
CA ASP A 169 20.86 14.98 18.44
C ASP A 169 21.09 13.75 19.35
N GLY A 170 21.33 12.58 18.75
CA GLY A 170 21.58 11.31 19.43
C GLY A 170 20.34 10.43 19.59
N GLU A 171 19.19 10.94 19.20
CA GLU A 171 17.95 10.13 19.17
C GLU A 171 18.05 9.03 18.12
N SER A 172 17.46 7.88 18.46
CA SER A 172 17.43 6.72 17.58
C SER A 172 16.08 6.01 17.63
N TYR A 173 15.63 5.54 16.50
CA TYR A 173 14.35 4.84 16.32
C TYR A 173 14.62 3.51 15.65
N ARG A 174 13.86 2.49 16.02
CA ARG A 174 14.00 1.16 15.45
C ARG A 174 12.64 0.52 15.24
N ASP A 175 12.50 -0.20 14.13
CA ASP A 175 11.32 -0.99 13.82
C ASP A 175 11.72 -2.31 13.16
N ILE A 176 11.01 -3.41 13.46
CA ILE A 176 11.17 -4.71 12.82
C ILE A 176 9.86 -5.04 12.14
N ARG A 177 9.91 -5.26 10.83
CA ARG A 177 8.76 -5.25 9.95
C ARG A 177 8.60 -6.58 9.20
N PRO A 178 7.93 -7.57 9.77
CA PRO A 178 7.54 -8.76 9.01
C PRO A 178 6.50 -8.39 7.95
N LEU A 179 6.48 -9.13 6.86
CA LEU A 179 5.45 -9.01 5.84
C LEU A 179 5.32 -10.33 5.10
N VAL A 180 4.10 -10.84 5.00
CA VAL A 180 3.76 -12.08 4.30
C VAL A 180 2.71 -11.80 3.26
N ARG A 181 2.78 -12.52 2.13
CA ARG A 181 1.76 -12.53 1.09
C ARG A 181 1.58 -13.92 0.52
N VAL A 182 0.34 -14.32 0.32
CA VAL A 182 -0.07 -15.53 -0.41
C VAL A 182 -0.91 -15.10 -1.61
N ASN A 183 -0.66 -15.68 -2.80
CA ASN A 183 -1.51 -15.47 -3.96
C ASN A 183 -1.87 -16.82 -4.57
N ILE A 184 -3.12 -16.93 -5.01
CA ILE A 184 -3.66 -18.07 -5.73
C ILE A 184 -4.32 -17.52 -7.00
N SER A 185 -3.85 -17.95 -8.15
CA SER A 185 -4.39 -17.60 -9.46
C SER A 185 -4.83 -18.85 -10.18
N VAL A 186 -5.97 -18.78 -10.83
CA VAL A 186 -6.60 -19.90 -11.55
C VAL A 186 -6.94 -19.44 -12.96
N VAL A 187 -6.67 -20.30 -13.96
CA VAL A 187 -7.23 -20.16 -15.29
C VAL A 187 -8.24 -21.28 -15.49
N ALA A 188 -9.48 -20.93 -15.80
CA ALA A 188 -10.54 -21.87 -16.18
C ALA A 188 -10.82 -21.76 -17.68
N GLY A 189 -11.21 -22.88 -18.31
CA GLY A 189 -11.47 -22.92 -19.73
C GLY A 189 -12.68 -23.77 -20.11
N GLN A 190 -13.47 -23.28 -21.07
CA GLN A 190 -14.62 -23.99 -21.65
C GLN A 190 -14.64 -23.74 -23.16
N GLY A 191 -14.44 -24.82 -23.94
CA GLY A 191 -14.16 -24.68 -25.37
C GLY A 191 -12.88 -23.88 -25.59
N ASP A 192 -12.96 -22.90 -26.49
CA ASP A 192 -11.83 -21.98 -26.80
C ASP A 192 -11.73 -20.80 -25.83
N ARG A 193 -12.71 -20.62 -24.96
CA ARG A 193 -12.71 -19.52 -24.00
C ARG A 193 -11.91 -19.89 -22.77
N GLN A 194 -11.04 -18.96 -22.35
CA GLN A 194 -10.27 -19.05 -21.11
C GLN A 194 -10.38 -17.75 -20.33
N GLU A 195 -10.62 -17.85 -19.03
CA GLU A 195 -10.71 -16.72 -18.12
C GLU A 195 -9.94 -17.00 -16.84
N SER A 196 -9.50 -15.94 -16.19
CA SER A 196 -8.72 -16.04 -14.96
C SER A 196 -9.47 -15.47 -13.76
N GLY A 197 -9.12 -16.00 -12.61
CA GLY A 197 -9.50 -15.43 -11.31
C GLY A 197 -8.30 -15.48 -10.37
N SER A 198 -8.20 -14.54 -9.46
CA SER A 198 -7.07 -14.45 -8.54
C SER A 198 -7.49 -13.89 -7.19
N LYS A 199 -6.97 -14.50 -6.13
CA LYS A 199 -7.10 -14.00 -4.75
C LYS A 199 -5.74 -13.99 -4.08
N GLY A 200 -5.43 -12.86 -3.47
CA GLY A 200 -4.25 -12.69 -2.63
C GLY A 200 -4.65 -12.23 -1.24
N TYR A 201 -3.81 -12.51 -0.27
CA TYR A 201 -3.97 -12.03 1.10
C TYR A 201 -2.63 -12.02 1.83
N GLY A 202 -2.54 -11.29 2.93
CA GLY A 202 -1.31 -11.16 3.68
C GLY A 202 -1.39 -10.10 4.76
N GLY A 203 -0.24 -9.79 5.36
CA GLY A 203 -0.14 -8.80 6.43
C GLY A 203 1.23 -8.78 7.08
N ARG A 204 1.36 -7.99 8.13
CA ARG A 204 2.59 -7.85 8.92
C ARG A 204 2.61 -8.82 10.09
N GLU A 205 2.72 -10.10 9.76
CA GLU A 205 2.81 -11.21 10.71
C GLU A 205 3.69 -12.32 10.12
N GLY A 206 3.98 -13.35 10.90
CA GLY A 206 4.54 -14.61 10.41
C GLY A 206 3.55 -15.39 9.55
N TYR A 207 4.00 -16.48 8.93
CA TYR A 207 3.16 -17.28 8.05
C TYR A 207 1.99 -17.99 8.76
N ALA A 208 2.08 -18.26 10.06
CA ALA A 208 1.17 -19.17 10.77
C ALA A 208 -0.32 -18.95 10.43
N ARG A 209 -0.79 -17.72 10.52
CA ARG A 209 -2.19 -17.36 10.21
C ARG A 209 -2.54 -17.52 8.73
N PHE A 210 -1.60 -17.22 7.84
CA PHE A 210 -1.85 -17.16 6.39
C PHE A 210 -1.78 -18.54 5.73
N ILE A 211 -1.19 -19.54 6.38
CA ILE A 211 -1.11 -20.92 5.87
C ILE A 211 -2.14 -21.86 6.50
N GLU A 212 -3.04 -21.35 7.35
CA GLU A 212 -4.16 -22.12 7.86
C GLU A 212 -5.05 -22.61 6.72
N THR A 213 -5.49 -23.88 6.83
CA THR A 213 -6.29 -24.55 5.79
C THR A 213 -7.54 -23.74 5.43
N LYS A 214 -8.19 -23.11 6.38
CA LYS A 214 -9.35 -22.26 6.13
C LYS A 214 -9.00 -21.07 5.26
N ALA A 215 -7.93 -20.34 5.56
CA ALA A 215 -7.53 -19.12 4.87
C ALA A 215 -7.21 -19.39 3.38
N TRP A 216 -6.37 -20.39 3.10
CA TRP A 216 -6.01 -20.66 1.72
C TRP A 216 -7.16 -21.30 0.91
N ARG A 217 -8.06 -22.09 1.55
CA ARG A 217 -9.25 -22.63 0.87
C ARG A 217 -10.23 -21.53 0.48
N GLU A 218 -10.51 -20.60 1.36
CA GLU A 218 -11.36 -19.43 1.04
C GLU A 218 -10.80 -18.63 -0.15
N ALA A 219 -9.49 -18.42 -0.19
CA ALA A 219 -8.84 -17.74 -1.30
C ALA A 219 -8.88 -18.58 -2.60
N ALA A 220 -8.63 -19.89 -2.51
CA ALA A 220 -8.70 -20.80 -3.65
C ALA A 220 -10.13 -20.86 -4.23
N ASP A 221 -11.14 -21.04 -3.39
CA ASP A 221 -12.54 -21.05 -3.81
C ASP A 221 -12.94 -19.71 -4.43
N GLY A 222 -12.47 -18.60 -3.87
CA GLY A 222 -12.69 -17.27 -4.43
C GLY A 222 -12.05 -17.06 -5.80
N ALA A 223 -10.83 -17.54 -6.01
CA ALA A 223 -10.14 -17.47 -7.31
C ALA A 223 -10.81 -18.34 -8.37
N ILE A 224 -11.21 -19.57 -8.00
CA ILE A 224 -11.95 -20.49 -8.88
C ILE A 224 -13.29 -19.85 -9.27
N ARG A 225 -14.07 -19.36 -8.29
CA ARG A 225 -15.36 -18.70 -8.52
C ARG A 225 -15.22 -17.52 -9.50
N GLU A 226 -14.23 -16.65 -9.30
CA GLU A 226 -13.98 -15.51 -10.18
C GLU A 226 -13.68 -15.96 -11.62
N ALA A 227 -12.81 -16.95 -11.82
CA ALA A 227 -12.52 -17.50 -13.13
C ALA A 227 -13.77 -18.10 -13.80
N LEU A 228 -14.60 -18.86 -13.05
CA LEU A 228 -15.82 -19.49 -13.57
C LEU A 228 -16.91 -18.47 -13.90
N VAL A 229 -17.08 -17.44 -13.08
CA VAL A 229 -18.00 -16.33 -13.34
C VAL A 229 -17.59 -15.59 -14.62
N ASN A 230 -16.31 -15.34 -14.79
CA ASN A 230 -15.80 -14.68 -15.98
C ASN A 230 -15.98 -15.52 -17.27
N LEU A 231 -16.03 -16.85 -17.20
CA LEU A 231 -16.38 -17.70 -18.36
C LEU A 231 -17.81 -17.44 -18.86
N GLU A 232 -18.74 -17.04 -17.99
CA GLU A 232 -20.12 -16.76 -18.31
C GLU A 232 -20.39 -15.29 -18.64
N SER A 233 -19.36 -14.43 -18.55
CA SER A 233 -19.50 -12.99 -18.72
C SER A 233 -19.83 -12.58 -20.16
N VAL A 234 -20.65 -11.54 -20.28
CA VAL A 234 -20.99 -10.88 -21.54
C VAL A 234 -20.27 -9.54 -21.66
N PRO A 235 -20.13 -8.96 -22.87
CA PRO A 235 -19.50 -7.64 -23.02
C PRO A 235 -20.15 -6.58 -22.12
N ALA A 236 -19.32 -5.77 -21.48
CA ALA A 236 -19.80 -4.66 -20.64
C ALA A 236 -20.41 -3.55 -21.52
N PRO A 237 -21.49 -2.89 -21.04
CA PRO A 237 -22.03 -1.72 -21.71
C PRO A 237 -21.04 -0.56 -21.65
N ALA A 238 -21.10 0.34 -22.65
CA ALA A 238 -20.36 1.58 -22.69
C ALA A 238 -21.30 2.79 -22.53
N GLY A 239 -20.83 3.84 -21.83
CA GLY A 239 -21.56 5.08 -21.64
C GLY A 239 -21.60 5.57 -20.20
N GLU A 240 -22.33 6.66 -19.95
CA GLU A 240 -22.58 7.17 -18.60
C GLU A 240 -23.72 6.37 -17.94
N MET A 241 -23.47 5.89 -16.72
CA MET A 241 -24.47 5.14 -15.96
C MET A 241 -24.19 5.18 -14.46
N ASP A 242 -25.15 4.70 -13.68
CA ASP A 242 -24.95 4.50 -12.25
C ASP A 242 -24.08 3.28 -11.99
N VAL A 243 -23.15 3.43 -11.06
CA VAL A 243 -22.23 2.37 -10.67
C VAL A 243 -22.31 2.14 -9.17
N VAL A 244 -22.45 0.89 -8.78
CA VAL A 244 -22.26 0.46 -7.39
C VAL A 244 -20.89 -0.19 -7.26
N LEU A 245 -20.05 0.32 -6.36
CA LEU A 245 -18.77 -0.27 -6.02
C LEU A 245 -18.95 -1.18 -4.82
N GLY A 246 -18.37 -2.37 -4.86
CA GLY A 246 -18.38 -3.29 -3.73
C GLY A 246 -17.49 -2.83 -2.57
N ALA A 247 -17.67 -3.46 -1.41
CA ALA A 247 -16.82 -3.22 -0.24
C ALA A 247 -15.41 -3.82 -0.38
N GLY A 248 -14.45 -3.31 0.35
CA GLY A 248 -13.09 -3.84 0.44
C GLY A 248 -12.14 -3.36 -0.65
N TRP A 249 -11.59 -4.29 -1.47
CA TRP A 249 -10.59 -3.98 -2.49
C TRP A 249 -10.99 -2.90 -3.51
N PRO A 250 -12.26 -2.73 -3.90
CA PRO A 250 -12.66 -1.58 -4.72
C PRO A 250 -12.26 -0.20 -4.16
N GLY A 251 -11.92 -0.10 -2.87
CA GLY A 251 -11.27 1.07 -2.29
C GLY A 251 -9.92 1.45 -2.93
N VAL A 252 -9.35 0.63 -3.81
CA VAL A 252 -8.20 1.01 -4.64
C VAL A 252 -8.53 2.23 -5.52
N MET A 253 -9.78 2.38 -5.94
CA MET A 253 -10.21 3.59 -6.66
C MET A 253 -10.09 4.83 -5.78
N LEU A 254 -10.45 4.74 -4.50
CA LEU A 254 -10.26 5.82 -3.54
C LEU A 254 -8.76 6.14 -3.33
N HIS A 255 -7.92 5.11 -3.24
CA HIS A 255 -6.47 5.26 -3.13
C HIS A 255 -5.89 6.09 -4.28
N GLU A 256 -6.26 5.77 -5.51
CA GLU A 256 -5.78 6.47 -6.70
C GLU A 256 -6.47 7.84 -6.87
N ALA A 257 -7.80 7.86 -6.86
CA ALA A 257 -8.57 9.07 -7.17
C ALA A 257 -8.44 10.18 -6.11
N VAL A 258 -8.14 9.82 -4.87
CA VAL A 258 -8.08 10.70 -3.71
C VAL A 258 -6.73 10.66 -3.01
N GLY A 259 -6.28 9.47 -2.64
CA GLY A 259 -5.12 9.27 -1.78
C GLY A 259 -3.86 9.95 -2.30
N HIS A 260 -3.45 9.66 -3.53
CA HIS A 260 -2.30 10.32 -4.14
C HIS A 260 -2.48 11.84 -4.27
N GLY A 261 -3.72 12.30 -4.54
CA GLY A 261 -4.03 13.71 -4.61
C GLY A 261 -3.89 14.45 -3.28
N LEU A 262 -3.93 13.73 -2.14
CA LEU A 262 -3.84 14.30 -0.81
C LEU A 262 -2.47 14.09 -0.13
N GLU A 263 -1.46 13.66 -0.87
CA GLU A 263 -0.07 13.66 -0.42
C GLU A 263 0.49 15.08 -0.38
N GLY A 264 1.21 15.41 0.70
CA GLY A 264 1.61 16.78 1.04
C GLY A 264 2.54 17.44 0.03
N ASP A 265 3.45 16.69 -0.58
CA ASP A 265 4.40 17.21 -1.56
C ASP A 265 3.73 17.72 -2.84
N PHE A 266 2.72 17.04 -3.36
CA PHE A 266 1.95 17.50 -4.51
C PHE A 266 1.11 18.74 -4.19
N ASN A 267 0.52 18.78 -3.00
CA ASN A 267 -0.28 19.91 -2.54
C ASN A 267 0.56 21.16 -2.28
N ARG A 268 1.74 20.99 -1.65
CA ARG A 268 2.69 22.09 -1.45
C ARG A 268 3.20 22.67 -2.76
N LYS A 269 3.51 21.82 -3.73
CA LYS A 269 3.98 22.22 -5.07
C LYS A 269 2.85 22.70 -5.99
N GLN A 270 1.60 22.71 -5.53
CA GLN A 270 0.41 23.08 -6.31
C GLN A 270 0.23 22.24 -7.59
N THR A 271 0.62 20.97 -7.55
CA THR A 271 0.54 20.03 -8.68
C THR A 271 -0.54 18.97 -8.51
N SER A 272 -1.28 19.00 -7.41
CA SER A 272 -2.45 18.14 -7.18
C SER A 272 -3.73 18.81 -7.62
N ALA A 273 -4.68 18.01 -8.13
CA ALA A 273 -6.06 18.46 -8.38
C ALA A 273 -6.79 18.93 -7.10
N PHE A 274 -6.28 18.60 -5.90
CA PHE A 274 -6.79 19.05 -4.59
C PHE A 274 -6.04 20.26 -4.01
N ALA A 275 -5.06 20.81 -4.74
CA ALA A 275 -4.27 21.91 -4.23
C ALA A 275 -5.14 23.15 -3.97
N GLY A 276 -4.96 23.77 -2.79
CA GLY A 276 -5.73 24.96 -2.38
C GLY A 276 -7.18 24.70 -1.98
N LEU A 277 -7.61 23.43 -1.88
CA LEU A 277 -8.99 23.07 -1.52
C LEU A 277 -9.17 22.76 -0.01
N MET A 278 -8.16 22.96 0.84
CA MET A 278 -8.29 22.81 2.29
C MET A 278 -9.48 23.63 2.82
N GLY A 279 -10.34 22.98 3.61
CA GLY A 279 -11.58 23.57 4.14
C GLY A 279 -12.73 23.70 3.12
N LYS A 280 -12.56 23.21 1.90
CA LYS A 280 -13.61 23.19 0.87
C LYS A 280 -14.27 21.81 0.79
N GLN A 281 -15.50 21.80 0.29
CA GLN A 281 -16.18 20.57 -0.05
C GLN A 281 -15.53 19.94 -1.29
N VAL A 282 -15.07 18.71 -1.16
CA VAL A 282 -14.41 17.92 -2.22
C VAL A 282 -15.08 16.57 -2.45
N ALA A 283 -16.05 16.22 -1.64
CA ALA A 283 -16.86 15.02 -1.79
C ALA A 283 -18.33 15.28 -1.38
N ALA A 284 -19.21 14.34 -1.64
CA ALA A 284 -20.58 14.38 -1.15
C ALA A 284 -20.61 14.40 0.38
N LYS A 285 -21.66 14.99 0.95
CA LYS A 285 -21.93 14.96 2.38
C LYS A 285 -22.07 13.50 2.84
N GLY A 286 -21.55 13.19 4.03
CA GLY A 286 -21.51 11.82 4.58
C GLY A 286 -20.26 11.03 4.17
N VAL A 287 -19.44 11.54 3.24
CA VAL A 287 -18.18 10.89 2.84
C VAL A 287 -17.06 11.32 3.79
N THR A 288 -16.50 10.36 4.51
CA THR A 288 -15.32 10.56 5.38
C THR A 288 -14.23 9.58 4.98
N VAL A 289 -13.03 10.10 4.72
CA VAL A 289 -11.86 9.34 4.26
C VAL A 289 -10.71 9.55 5.23
N VAL A 290 -10.05 8.45 5.59
CA VAL A 290 -8.92 8.45 6.50
C VAL A 290 -7.73 7.69 5.91
N ASP A 291 -6.52 8.06 6.31
CA ASP A 291 -5.32 7.23 6.19
C ASP A 291 -4.89 6.81 7.60
N ASP A 292 -4.80 5.51 7.85
CA ASP A 292 -4.57 4.96 9.19
C ASP A 292 -3.40 3.97 9.21
N GLY A 293 -2.24 4.47 9.66
CA GLY A 293 -1.04 3.66 9.83
C GLY A 293 -1.00 2.84 11.11
N THR A 294 -2.02 2.96 11.98
CA THR A 294 -2.00 2.41 13.35
C THR A 294 -2.75 1.08 13.51
N MET A 295 -3.26 0.53 12.44
CA MET A 295 -4.03 -0.71 12.45
C MET A 295 -3.12 -1.92 12.65
N ALA A 296 -3.40 -2.75 13.68
CA ALA A 296 -2.57 -3.92 13.99
C ALA A 296 -2.48 -4.90 12.81
N SER A 297 -1.28 -5.41 12.55
CA SER A 297 -0.96 -6.43 11.56
C SER A 297 -1.37 -6.13 10.11
N ARG A 298 -1.86 -4.92 9.81
CA ARG A 298 -2.23 -4.54 8.44
C ARG A 298 -0.98 -4.28 7.58
N ARG A 299 -1.09 -4.63 6.30
CA ARG A 299 0.00 -4.51 5.32
C ARG A 299 0.58 -3.10 5.22
N GLY A 300 -0.26 -2.07 5.23
CA GLY A 300 0.15 -0.67 5.13
C GLY A 300 0.63 -0.04 6.44
N SER A 301 0.37 -0.69 7.59
CA SER A 301 0.68 -0.13 8.91
C SER A 301 2.17 -0.14 9.24
N LEU A 302 2.60 0.87 9.99
CA LEU A 302 3.96 1.01 10.53
C LEU A 302 3.89 1.59 11.94
N SER A 303 4.70 1.08 12.86
CA SER A 303 4.82 1.67 14.21
C SER A 303 5.43 3.08 14.13
N ILE A 304 6.42 3.24 13.26
CA ILE A 304 7.03 4.51 12.87
C ILE A 304 7.21 4.54 11.35
N ASP A 305 7.15 5.72 10.74
CA ASP A 305 7.53 5.91 9.35
C ASP A 305 9.06 5.85 9.14
N ASP A 306 9.54 6.09 7.94
CA ASP A 306 10.97 5.99 7.61
C ASP A 306 11.76 7.28 7.92
N GLU A 307 11.14 8.21 8.64
CA GLU A 307 11.76 9.39 9.27
C GLU A 307 11.75 9.29 10.81
N GLY A 308 11.24 8.18 11.37
CA GLY A 308 11.10 7.94 12.79
C GLY A 308 9.82 8.52 13.41
N THR A 309 8.94 9.11 12.62
CA THR A 309 7.68 9.69 13.11
C THR A 309 6.65 8.58 13.38
N PRO A 310 6.01 8.54 14.56
CA PRO A 310 4.90 7.63 14.81
C PRO A 310 3.79 7.82 13.78
N THR A 311 3.28 6.71 13.23
CA THR A 311 2.14 6.79 12.32
C THR A 311 0.86 7.18 13.08
N ASN A 312 -0.08 7.74 12.37
CA ASN A 312 -1.33 8.23 12.93
C ASN A 312 -2.53 7.75 12.13
N ARG A 313 -3.71 7.90 12.70
CA ARG A 313 -4.96 7.92 11.97
C ARG A 313 -5.27 9.36 11.59
N THR A 314 -5.00 9.69 10.32
CA THR A 314 -5.16 11.04 9.76
C THR A 314 -6.49 11.13 9.03
N VAL A 315 -7.37 12.04 9.45
CA VAL A 315 -8.59 12.35 8.70
C VAL A 315 -8.22 13.25 7.54
N LEU A 316 -8.53 12.82 6.34
CA LEU A 316 -8.25 13.54 5.09
C LEU A 316 -9.46 14.33 4.62
N ILE A 317 -10.62 13.66 4.55
CA ILE A 317 -11.92 14.25 4.22
C ILE A 317 -12.87 13.92 5.36
N GLU A 318 -13.59 14.90 5.88
CA GLU A 318 -14.60 14.74 6.92
C GLU A 318 -15.93 15.30 6.46
N ASP A 319 -16.96 14.46 6.41
CA ASP A 319 -18.29 14.84 5.91
C ASP A 319 -18.25 15.62 4.58
N GLY A 320 -17.39 15.19 3.66
CA GLY A 320 -17.19 15.80 2.35
C GLY A 320 -16.22 16.99 2.30
N ILE A 321 -15.72 17.46 3.44
CA ILE A 321 -14.81 18.60 3.53
C ILE A 321 -13.36 18.12 3.61
N LEU A 322 -12.46 18.69 2.83
CA LEU A 322 -11.03 18.43 2.91
C LEU A 322 -10.45 19.06 4.18
N VAL A 323 -9.94 18.24 5.10
CA VAL A 323 -9.46 18.69 6.42
C VAL A 323 -8.00 18.34 6.69
N GLY A 324 -7.37 17.49 5.87
CA GLY A 324 -5.99 17.05 6.11
C GLY A 324 -5.25 16.60 4.85
N TYR A 325 -3.93 16.57 4.96
CA TYR A 325 -3.02 15.96 4.00
C TYR A 325 -2.14 14.94 4.71
N MET A 326 -1.64 13.96 3.98
CA MET A 326 -0.59 13.05 4.45
C MET A 326 0.77 13.74 4.32
N GLN A 327 1.50 13.84 5.41
CA GLN A 327 2.71 14.65 5.51
C GLN A 327 3.91 13.83 5.95
N ASP A 328 5.04 14.02 5.26
CA ASP A 328 6.38 13.80 5.80
C ASP A 328 6.84 15.01 6.62
N ARG A 329 8.02 14.94 7.20
CA ARG A 329 8.56 16.03 8.04
C ARG A 329 8.90 17.29 7.23
N GLN A 330 9.45 17.13 6.03
CA GLN A 330 9.82 18.26 5.18
C GLN A 330 8.60 19.03 4.71
N ASN A 331 7.62 18.36 4.10
CA ASN A 331 6.44 19.01 3.57
C ASN A 331 5.55 19.57 4.67
N ALA A 332 5.44 18.88 5.83
CA ALA A 332 4.75 19.39 7.00
C ALA A 332 5.34 20.73 7.46
N ARG A 333 6.66 20.82 7.60
CA ARG A 333 7.36 22.05 7.99
C ARG A 333 7.12 23.17 6.99
N LEU A 334 7.30 22.92 5.71
CA LEU A 334 7.14 23.91 4.65
C LEU A 334 5.69 24.40 4.46
N MET A 335 4.72 23.59 4.88
CA MET A 335 3.30 23.96 4.88
C MET A 335 2.80 24.48 6.24
N ASN A 336 3.68 24.60 7.23
CA ASN A 336 3.33 24.92 8.62
C ASN A 336 2.24 23.99 9.18
N MET A 337 2.37 22.68 8.90
CA MET A 337 1.51 21.60 9.38
C MET A 337 2.29 20.64 10.28
N LYS A 338 1.59 19.70 10.92
CA LYS A 338 2.24 18.62 11.66
C LYS A 338 2.55 17.43 10.74
N PRO A 339 3.68 16.73 10.93
CA PRO A 339 3.92 15.47 10.26
C PRO A 339 2.89 14.42 10.70
N THR A 340 2.48 13.54 9.77
CA THR A 340 1.43 12.55 10.01
C THR A 340 1.95 11.11 10.11
N GLY A 341 3.28 10.93 10.00
CA GLY A 341 3.89 9.59 9.98
C GLY A 341 3.73 8.89 8.63
N ASN A 342 3.72 9.67 7.56
CA ASN A 342 3.60 9.21 6.19
C ASN A 342 4.89 9.37 5.38
N GLY A 343 6.02 9.73 6.00
CA GLY A 343 7.32 9.84 5.36
C GLY A 343 7.91 8.45 5.06
N ARG A 344 7.62 7.87 3.88
CA ARG A 344 7.95 6.48 3.54
C ARG A 344 8.89 6.38 2.36
N ARG A 345 9.74 5.34 2.36
CA ARG A 345 10.67 4.98 1.28
C ARG A 345 10.59 3.49 0.96
N GLN A 346 10.97 3.11 -0.24
CA GLN A 346 11.04 1.69 -0.62
C GLN A 346 12.20 0.97 0.08
N SER A 347 13.36 1.62 0.19
CA SER A 347 14.57 1.06 0.83
C SER A 347 15.56 2.16 1.18
N TYR A 348 16.68 1.77 1.79
CA TYR A 348 17.81 2.68 2.08
C TYR A 348 18.35 3.42 0.85
N ALA A 349 18.10 2.95 -0.36
CA ALA A 349 18.57 3.60 -1.59
C ALA A 349 17.64 4.73 -2.08
N HIS A 350 16.53 4.99 -1.35
CA HIS A 350 15.50 5.90 -1.79
C HIS A 350 15.24 7.02 -0.77
N VAL A 351 14.94 8.21 -1.29
CA VAL A 351 14.49 9.36 -0.46
C VAL A 351 13.07 9.11 0.02
N PRO A 352 12.77 9.33 1.32
CA PRO A 352 11.39 9.28 1.81
C PRO A 352 10.55 10.42 1.23
N MET A 353 9.27 10.15 1.09
CA MET A 353 8.27 11.13 0.63
C MET A 353 6.91 10.81 1.26
N PRO A 354 5.95 11.74 1.23
CA PRO A 354 4.59 11.44 1.68
C PRO A 354 3.99 10.28 0.88
N ARG A 355 3.52 9.24 1.59
CA ARG A 355 2.92 8.03 1.03
C ARG A 355 1.79 7.55 1.93
N MET A 356 0.75 7.00 1.34
CA MET A 356 -0.35 6.36 2.04
C MET A 356 0.11 5.18 2.90
N THR A 357 -0.66 4.88 3.94
CA THR A 357 -0.56 3.67 4.78
C THR A 357 -1.76 2.75 4.51
N ASN A 358 -2.86 2.87 5.24
CA ASN A 358 -4.12 2.21 4.91
C ASN A 358 -5.16 3.30 4.70
N THR A 359 -5.51 3.56 3.45
CA THR A 359 -6.46 4.62 3.08
C THR A 359 -7.83 4.02 2.84
N TYR A 360 -8.84 4.46 3.57
CA TYR A 360 -10.18 3.91 3.43
C TYR A 360 -11.28 4.93 3.74
N MET A 361 -12.49 4.66 3.19
CA MET A 361 -13.71 5.40 3.48
C MET A 361 -14.41 4.77 4.68
N LEU A 362 -14.92 5.58 5.59
CA LEU A 362 -15.70 5.10 6.73
C LEU A 362 -17.07 4.59 6.27
N ALA A 363 -17.66 3.70 7.09
CA ALA A 363 -19.00 3.20 6.86
C ALA A 363 -20.05 4.31 6.94
N GLY A 364 -21.04 4.23 6.06
CA GLY A 364 -22.29 4.97 6.16
C GLY A 364 -23.37 4.16 6.90
N GLU A 365 -24.63 4.43 6.58
CA GLU A 365 -25.78 3.82 7.28
C GLU A 365 -26.61 2.88 6.40
N ARG A 366 -26.37 2.85 5.08
CA ARG A 366 -27.24 2.13 4.15
C ARG A 366 -26.91 0.63 4.09
N ASP A 367 -27.96 -0.18 3.98
CA ASP A 367 -27.77 -1.59 3.68
C ASP A 367 -27.28 -1.76 2.23
N PRO A 368 -26.23 -2.58 1.96
CA PRO A 368 -25.72 -2.83 0.62
C PRO A 368 -26.77 -3.32 -0.38
N ALA A 369 -27.73 -4.13 0.08
CA ALA A 369 -28.82 -4.61 -0.77
C ALA A 369 -29.77 -3.47 -1.18
N GLU A 370 -30.03 -2.50 -0.31
CA GLU A 370 -30.79 -1.29 -0.64
C GLU A 370 -30.05 -0.43 -1.67
N ILE A 371 -28.72 -0.33 -1.56
CA ILE A 371 -27.89 0.40 -2.51
C ILE A 371 -28.03 -0.20 -3.92
N ILE A 372 -27.89 -1.53 -4.05
CA ILE A 372 -28.07 -2.23 -5.33
C ILE A 372 -29.50 -2.06 -5.83
N ALA A 373 -30.51 -2.24 -4.97
CA ALA A 373 -31.93 -2.11 -5.32
C ALA A 373 -32.31 -0.70 -5.78
N SER A 374 -31.57 0.33 -5.38
CA SER A 374 -31.80 1.72 -5.79
C SER A 374 -31.42 2.02 -7.24
N VAL A 375 -30.65 1.14 -7.90
CA VAL A 375 -30.17 1.34 -9.27
C VAL A 375 -31.08 0.63 -10.24
N LYS A 376 -31.72 1.38 -11.15
CA LYS A 376 -32.60 0.80 -12.16
C LYS A 376 -31.82 0.07 -13.25
N ASN A 377 -30.79 0.72 -13.80
CA ASN A 377 -29.87 0.15 -14.77
C ASN A 377 -28.48 0.69 -14.49
N GLY A 378 -27.49 -0.18 -14.40
CA GLY A 378 -26.13 0.20 -14.08
C GLY A 378 -25.18 -0.98 -14.00
N VAL A 379 -24.06 -0.77 -13.36
CA VAL A 379 -23.00 -1.77 -13.15
C VAL A 379 -22.69 -1.90 -11.66
N TYR A 380 -22.59 -3.12 -11.18
CA TYR A 380 -21.97 -3.46 -9.90
C TYR A 380 -20.53 -3.90 -10.15
N ALA A 381 -19.57 -3.08 -9.75
CA ALA A 381 -18.15 -3.37 -9.81
C ALA A 381 -17.70 -4.05 -8.50
N ALA A 382 -17.63 -5.38 -8.54
CA ALA A 382 -17.34 -6.19 -7.36
C ALA A 382 -15.83 -6.24 -7.04
N ASN A 383 -14.96 -6.18 -8.07
CA ASN A 383 -13.53 -6.28 -7.90
C ASN A 383 -12.76 -5.59 -9.03
N PHE A 384 -11.54 -5.14 -8.74
CA PHE A 384 -10.64 -4.47 -9.69
C PHE A 384 -9.29 -5.17 -9.81
N GLY A 385 -8.71 -5.15 -11.00
CA GLY A 385 -7.35 -5.62 -11.25
C GLY A 385 -6.27 -4.60 -10.91
N GLY A 386 -6.58 -3.34 -11.06
CA GLY A 386 -5.70 -2.21 -10.83
C GLY A 386 -6.23 -0.96 -11.51
N GLY A 387 -5.57 0.15 -11.30
CA GLY A 387 -5.92 1.43 -11.89
C GLY A 387 -4.73 2.36 -11.99
N GLN A 388 -4.97 3.49 -12.62
CA GLN A 388 -4.00 4.58 -12.76
C GLN A 388 -4.71 5.91 -12.56
N VAL A 389 -4.00 6.87 -12.00
CA VAL A 389 -4.44 8.26 -11.84
C VAL A 389 -3.40 9.22 -12.41
N ASP A 390 -3.87 10.23 -13.10
CA ASP A 390 -3.11 11.47 -13.35
C ASP A 390 -3.36 12.42 -12.17
N ILE A 391 -2.39 12.56 -11.29
CA ILE A 391 -2.53 13.31 -10.03
C ILE A 391 -2.84 14.79 -10.29
N THR A 392 -2.32 15.36 -11.37
CA THR A 392 -2.50 16.77 -11.71
C THR A 392 -3.92 17.07 -12.16
N SER A 393 -4.49 16.24 -13.02
CA SER A 393 -5.86 16.42 -13.52
C SER A 393 -6.91 15.67 -12.68
N GLY A 394 -6.50 14.72 -11.87
CA GLY A 394 -7.39 13.82 -11.12
C GLY A 394 -8.08 12.75 -11.97
N LYS A 395 -7.75 12.62 -13.25
CA LYS A 395 -8.33 11.60 -14.14
C LYS A 395 -7.85 10.21 -13.78
N TYR A 396 -8.77 9.25 -13.74
CA TYR A 396 -8.47 7.86 -13.44
C TYR A 396 -9.08 6.88 -14.44
N VAL A 397 -8.48 5.69 -14.52
CA VAL A 397 -9.01 4.52 -15.25
C VAL A 397 -8.82 3.28 -14.38
N PHE A 398 -9.89 2.50 -14.19
CA PHE A 398 -9.87 1.22 -13.47
C PHE A 398 -10.49 0.11 -14.29
N GLN A 399 -9.82 -1.04 -14.37
CA GLN A 399 -10.37 -2.23 -14.99
C GLN A 399 -11.01 -3.14 -13.93
N CYS A 400 -12.29 -3.48 -14.12
CA CYS A 400 -12.94 -4.49 -13.30
C CYS A 400 -12.45 -5.88 -13.66
N THR A 401 -12.12 -6.70 -12.66
CA THR A 401 -11.88 -8.14 -12.81
C THR A 401 -13.14 -8.95 -12.53
N GLU A 402 -14.10 -8.37 -11.81
CA GLU A 402 -15.41 -8.93 -11.58
C GLU A 402 -16.43 -7.80 -11.53
N ALA A 403 -17.42 -7.85 -12.43
CA ALA A 403 -18.52 -6.89 -12.49
C ALA A 403 -19.80 -7.56 -12.94
N TYR A 404 -20.94 -6.97 -12.59
CA TYR A 404 -22.27 -7.47 -12.94
C TYR A 404 -23.15 -6.34 -13.45
N LYS A 405 -24.04 -6.67 -14.39
CA LYS A 405 -25.11 -5.77 -14.79
C LYS A 405 -26.11 -5.60 -13.64
N ILE A 406 -26.59 -4.40 -13.43
CA ILE A 406 -27.76 -4.16 -12.56
C ILE A 406 -28.95 -3.87 -13.47
N GLU A 407 -30.02 -4.63 -13.29
CA GLU A 407 -31.30 -4.48 -14.01
C GLU A 407 -32.46 -4.47 -13.01
N ASN A 408 -33.22 -3.37 -12.97
CA ASN A 408 -34.33 -3.18 -12.06
C ASN A 408 -33.99 -3.51 -10.58
N GLY A 409 -32.85 -3.03 -10.12
CA GLY A 409 -32.38 -3.22 -8.74
C GLY A 409 -31.87 -4.61 -8.41
N LYS A 410 -31.56 -5.45 -9.40
CA LYS A 410 -31.06 -6.82 -9.21
C LYS A 410 -29.77 -7.04 -9.99
N LEU A 411 -28.89 -7.84 -9.43
CA LEU A 411 -27.70 -8.31 -10.14
C LEU A 411 -28.09 -9.28 -11.25
N GLY A 412 -27.63 -9.00 -12.45
CA GLY A 412 -27.85 -9.80 -13.65
C GLY A 412 -26.56 -10.51 -14.11
N ALA A 413 -26.36 -10.56 -15.43
CA ALA A 413 -25.21 -11.24 -16.03
C ALA A 413 -23.88 -10.64 -15.59
N PRO A 414 -22.84 -11.48 -15.40
CA PRO A 414 -21.47 -10.99 -15.21
C PRO A 414 -20.96 -10.28 -16.48
N LEU A 415 -20.11 -9.29 -16.30
CA LEU A 415 -19.62 -8.41 -17.34
C LEU A 415 -18.12 -8.58 -17.57
N LYS A 416 -17.70 -8.61 -18.84
CA LYS A 416 -16.30 -8.63 -19.25
C LYS A 416 -15.89 -7.29 -19.83
N GLY A 417 -14.67 -6.84 -19.47
CA GLY A 417 -14.06 -5.64 -20.04
C GLY A 417 -14.66 -4.34 -19.52
N ALA A 418 -15.38 -4.37 -18.39
CA ALA A 418 -15.84 -3.15 -17.75
C ALA A 418 -14.66 -2.32 -17.24
N MET A 419 -14.61 -1.06 -17.64
CA MET A 419 -13.64 -0.07 -17.16
C MET A 419 -14.38 1.14 -16.61
N LEU A 420 -13.96 1.61 -15.45
CA LEU A 420 -14.45 2.87 -14.89
C LEU A 420 -13.48 3.99 -15.25
N ILE A 421 -14.00 5.05 -15.83
CA ILE A 421 -13.23 6.22 -16.30
C ILE A 421 -13.85 7.44 -15.65
N GLY A 422 -13.04 8.26 -15.00
CA GLY A 422 -13.57 9.43 -14.31
C GLY A 422 -12.52 10.41 -13.85
N ASN A 423 -12.94 11.29 -12.93
CA ASN A 423 -12.12 12.32 -12.33
C ASN A 423 -12.39 12.37 -10.81
N GLY A 424 -11.37 12.12 -9.99
CA GLY A 424 -11.50 12.01 -8.55
C GLY A 424 -12.26 13.17 -7.88
N PRO A 425 -11.79 14.42 -8.00
CA PRO A 425 -12.49 15.59 -7.44
C PRO A 425 -13.95 15.74 -7.86
N THR A 426 -14.27 15.37 -9.10
CA THR A 426 -15.65 15.48 -9.62
C THR A 426 -16.52 14.31 -9.10
N ASP A 427 -15.99 13.10 -9.20
CA ASP A 427 -16.79 11.89 -8.98
C ASP A 427 -17.08 11.63 -7.51
N LEU A 428 -16.23 12.11 -6.60
CA LEU A 428 -16.53 12.08 -5.17
C LEU A 428 -17.82 12.83 -4.80
N HIS A 429 -18.19 13.87 -5.53
CA HIS A 429 -19.48 14.58 -5.37
C HIS A 429 -20.68 13.79 -5.90
N ARG A 430 -20.43 12.76 -6.73
CA ARG A 430 -21.46 11.90 -7.32
C ARG A 430 -21.79 10.68 -6.47
N ILE A 431 -21.16 10.54 -5.29
CA ILE A 431 -21.49 9.52 -4.32
C ILE A 431 -22.84 9.89 -3.69
N THR A 432 -23.83 9.03 -3.85
CA THR A 432 -25.21 9.29 -3.36
C THR A 432 -25.63 8.38 -2.23
N MET A 433 -25.00 7.23 -2.07
CA MET A 433 -25.25 6.28 -0.97
C MET A 433 -23.95 5.64 -0.52
N VAL A 434 -23.79 5.47 0.80
CA VAL A 434 -22.64 4.80 1.43
C VAL A 434 -23.16 3.72 2.36
N GLY A 435 -22.65 2.51 2.20
CA GLY A 435 -23.04 1.30 2.92
C GLY A 435 -22.52 1.21 4.35
N ASN A 436 -23.12 0.33 5.14
CA ASN A 436 -22.71 0.03 6.51
C ASN A 436 -21.74 -1.16 6.61
N ASP A 437 -21.30 -1.70 5.46
CA ASP A 437 -20.50 -2.91 5.29
C ASP A 437 -19.01 -2.63 5.03
N LEU A 438 -18.43 -1.61 5.69
CA LEU A 438 -17.00 -1.32 5.54
C LEU A 438 -16.17 -2.59 5.63
N ALA A 439 -15.42 -2.86 4.58
CA ALA A 439 -14.40 -3.88 4.54
C ALA A 439 -13.06 -3.28 4.12
N LEU A 440 -11.99 -3.87 4.62
CA LEU A 440 -10.63 -3.58 4.17
C LEU A 440 -10.19 -4.65 3.17
N ASP A 441 -9.22 -4.31 2.33
CA ASP A 441 -8.58 -5.29 1.44
C ASP A 441 -7.94 -6.45 2.22
N THR A 442 -7.60 -7.50 1.52
CA THR A 442 -7.02 -8.71 2.13
C THR A 442 -5.50 -8.60 2.41
N GLY A 443 -4.90 -7.43 2.25
CA GLY A 443 -3.47 -7.19 2.49
C GLY A 443 -2.60 -7.44 1.26
N ILE A 444 -3.02 -6.97 0.10
CA ILE A 444 -2.31 -7.18 -1.18
C ILE A 444 -1.75 -5.90 -1.80
N GLY A 445 -2.15 -4.73 -1.33
CA GLY A 445 -1.85 -3.44 -1.94
C GLY A 445 -0.34 -3.13 -1.99
N THR A 446 0.09 -2.60 -3.13
CA THR A 446 1.41 -1.99 -3.31
C THR A 446 1.22 -0.69 -4.06
N CYS A 447 1.66 0.41 -3.45
CA CYS A 447 1.54 1.75 -4.00
C CYS A 447 2.83 2.13 -4.73
N GLY A 448 2.72 2.65 -5.95
CA GLY A 448 3.83 3.15 -6.74
C GLY A 448 3.85 4.68 -6.80
N LYS A 449 5.01 5.31 -6.54
CA LYS A 449 5.23 6.76 -6.73
C LYS A 449 6.71 7.01 -6.98
N ASN A 450 7.04 7.78 -8.02
CA ASN A 450 8.40 8.14 -8.37
C ASN A 450 9.36 6.92 -8.46
N GLY A 451 8.89 5.81 -9.04
CA GLY A 451 9.66 4.58 -9.17
C GLY A 451 9.84 3.78 -7.87
N GLN A 452 9.21 4.19 -6.77
CA GLN A 452 9.27 3.51 -5.48
C GLN A 452 7.96 2.77 -5.19
N GLY A 453 8.06 1.50 -4.77
CA GLY A 453 6.93 0.69 -4.30
C GLY A 453 6.90 0.58 -2.78
N VAL A 454 5.74 0.81 -2.13
CA VAL A 454 5.55 0.58 -0.69
C VAL A 454 4.29 -0.23 -0.43
N PRO A 455 4.29 -1.11 0.60
CA PRO A 455 3.08 -1.83 1.01
C PRO A 455 2.02 -0.87 1.53
N VAL A 456 0.77 -1.06 1.09
CA VAL A 456 -0.40 -0.26 1.53
C VAL A 456 -1.61 -1.14 1.76
N GLY A 457 -2.60 -0.60 2.45
CA GLY A 457 -3.94 -1.15 2.55
C GLY A 457 -4.95 -0.16 1.97
N VAL A 458 -6.09 -0.69 1.54
CA VAL A 458 -7.22 0.10 1.06
C VAL A 458 -8.51 -0.43 1.66
N GLY A 459 -9.58 0.35 1.59
CA GLY A 459 -10.89 -0.12 2.01
C GLY A 459 -12.00 0.86 1.72
N GLN A 460 -13.20 0.33 1.64
CA GLN A 460 -14.42 1.12 1.54
C GLN A 460 -15.63 0.24 1.87
N PRO A 461 -16.77 0.83 2.23
CA PRO A 461 -18.07 0.16 2.18
C PRO A 461 -18.59 0.08 0.75
N THR A 462 -19.67 -0.68 0.53
CA THR A 462 -20.45 -0.60 -0.71
C THR A 462 -20.94 0.84 -0.90
N LEU A 463 -20.80 1.40 -2.10
CA LEU A 463 -21.26 2.75 -2.39
C LEU A 463 -21.85 2.86 -3.79
N ARG A 464 -22.78 3.83 -3.96
CA ARG A 464 -23.35 4.19 -5.26
C ARG A 464 -22.80 5.52 -5.74
N MET A 465 -22.38 5.54 -7.00
CA MET A 465 -21.99 6.74 -7.72
C MET A 465 -22.90 6.91 -8.95
N GLU A 466 -23.31 8.13 -9.22
CA GLU A 466 -24.15 8.43 -10.38
C GLU A 466 -23.32 8.98 -11.55
N LYS A 467 -23.75 8.67 -12.79
CA LYS A 467 -23.18 9.22 -14.02
C LYS A 467 -21.68 8.98 -14.16
N ILE A 468 -21.21 7.78 -13.86
CA ILE A 468 -19.83 7.39 -14.09
C ILE A 468 -19.69 6.84 -15.51
N THR A 469 -18.63 7.22 -16.19
CA THR A 469 -18.33 6.67 -17.52
C THR A 469 -17.81 5.23 -17.37
N VAL A 470 -18.58 4.31 -17.94
CA VAL A 470 -18.16 2.91 -18.08
C VAL A 470 -17.69 2.71 -19.52
N GLY A 471 -16.43 2.28 -19.69
CA GLY A 471 -15.90 1.77 -20.94
C GLY A 471 -16.20 0.27 -21.05
N GLY A 472 -16.56 -0.17 -22.24
CA GLY A 472 -16.85 -1.57 -22.53
C GLY A 472 -16.06 -2.09 -23.73
N THR A 473 -16.13 -3.39 -23.96
CA THR A 473 -15.56 -4.08 -25.13
C THR A 473 -16.60 -4.40 -26.19
N GLY A 474 -17.79 -3.83 -26.05
CA GLY A 474 -18.92 -4.00 -26.98
C GLY A 474 -18.80 -3.20 -28.25
#